data_c23027f95b281af6a0392f25a3361588
#
_entry.id   c23027f95b281af6a0392f25a3361588
#
_cell.length_a   1.000
_cell.length_b   1.000
_cell.length_c   1.000
_cell.angle_alpha   90.00
_cell.angle_beta   90.00
_cell.angle_gamma   90.00
#
_symmetry.space_group_name_H-M   'P 1'
#
loop_
_entity.id
_entity.type
_entity.pdbx_description
1 polymer ?
#
loop_
_entity_poly.entity_id
_entity_poly.type
_entity_poly.pdbx_seq_one_letter_code
_entity_poly.pdbx_strand_id
1 'polypeptide(L)'
;MLETLQQMGQGFIHALTWLNLLAMVGGVTLGIVIGCLPGLSAAMGVALMLPLTFTMPTDTGLIVLGAIYCGAIFGGSISAILIHTPGTPASAATAIEGYQMTLNGQAGKALATACWSSFWGGLLSCTSLYFFAPALAQLALKFMSAEKFWLGIFGLTIIAGVSSKSIIKGLMSGALGLLVSCIGLDPIDGTQRFMFGQAFLAEGINVTCALIGLFSMSQVFILAEKKIVEREKAKKFSDKIALTKAEKKMLWPTVIRSWIIGNIIGILPGAGASIACFMGYNNAKQFSKHKEDFGHGAIEGVCGSEAANNAVTGGSLIPMLTLGIPGESVTAVLMGGLVIQGLAPGPELFTKHAAMTYTFFAGFVLVQFFMLTIGMLGCRGFAQISRLSDAILIPCVTVLCFVGSYAIHKNLSDVVVMLIFGVLGYLMRKFDLNTAAVVLALILGPISEKGLRGALRVSGGDLGCLFASPVSWVLIVLSVIGIFSPILMAKFEKKVTGGEVLEE
;
A
#
# COMPACT_ATOMS: atom_id res chain seq x y z
N MET A 1 -4.68 15.05 25.59
CA MET A 1 -3.82 13.89 25.92
C MET A 1 -4.55 12.82 26.72
N LEU A 2 -5.28 13.15 27.82
CA LEU A 2 -6.06 12.18 28.58
C LEU A 2 -7.20 11.57 27.75
N GLU A 3 -7.93 12.39 27.03
CA GLU A 3 -9.02 11.99 26.13
C GLU A 3 -8.52 11.07 25.00
N THR A 4 -7.37 11.36 24.42
CA THR A 4 -6.74 10.53 23.40
C THR A 4 -6.35 9.15 23.96
N LEU A 5 -5.80 9.10 25.17
CA LEU A 5 -5.47 7.84 25.84
C LEU A 5 -6.74 7.02 26.16
N GLN A 6 -7.81 7.68 26.56
CA GLN A 6 -9.10 7.03 26.80
C GLN A 6 -9.67 6.45 25.50
N GLN A 7 -9.63 7.20 24.40
CA GLN A 7 -10.07 6.73 23.07
C GLN A 7 -9.20 5.56 22.58
N MET A 8 -7.88 5.60 22.81
CA MET A 8 -6.99 4.47 22.52
C MET A 8 -7.40 3.21 23.31
N GLY A 9 -7.66 3.33 24.61
CA GLY A 9 -8.10 2.22 25.44
C GLY A 9 -9.45 1.63 24.97
N GLN A 10 -10.42 2.48 24.67
CA GLN A 10 -11.70 2.05 24.09
C GLN A 10 -11.52 1.37 22.73
N GLY A 11 -10.61 1.89 21.89
CA GLY A 11 -10.27 1.29 20.61
C GLY A 11 -9.78 -0.15 20.75
N PHE A 12 -8.94 -0.44 21.74
CA PHE A 12 -8.50 -1.83 22.02
C PHE A 12 -9.66 -2.72 22.45
N ILE A 13 -10.59 -2.24 23.29
CA ILE A 13 -11.76 -3.02 23.72
C ILE A 13 -12.64 -3.36 22.51
N HIS A 14 -12.89 -2.38 21.64
CA HIS A 14 -13.67 -2.59 20.41
C HIS A 14 -12.94 -3.50 19.40
N ALA A 15 -11.63 -3.39 19.27
CA ALA A 15 -10.85 -4.26 18.40
C ALA A 15 -10.86 -5.72 18.85
N LEU A 16 -11.04 -6.00 20.14
CA LEU A 16 -11.14 -7.35 20.71
C LEU A 16 -12.53 -7.98 20.60
N THR A 17 -13.49 -7.33 19.94
CA THR A 17 -14.79 -7.97 19.67
C THR A 17 -14.64 -9.20 18.79
N TRP A 18 -15.53 -10.20 18.98
CA TRP A 18 -15.45 -11.46 18.24
C TRP A 18 -15.43 -11.28 16.72
N LEU A 19 -16.23 -10.35 16.20
CA LEU A 19 -16.27 -10.05 14.76
C LEU A 19 -14.93 -9.52 14.25
N ASN A 20 -14.33 -8.58 14.98
CA ASN A 20 -13.03 -8.00 14.63
C ASN A 20 -11.89 -9.02 14.72
N LEU A 21 -11.92 -9.92 15.71
CA LEU A 21 -10.94 -11.01 15.81
C LEU A 21 -11.03 -11.98 14.62
N LEU A 22 -12.25 -12.38 14.23
CA LEU A 22 -12.45 -13.18 13.02
C LEU A 22 -11.99 -12.45 11.76
N ALA A 23 -12.28 -11.15 11.67
CA ALA A 23 -11.86 -10.28 10.59
C ALA A 23 -10.32 -10.22 10.47
N MET A 24 -9.62 -10.10 11.59
CA MET A 24 -8.15 -10.09 11.63
C MET A 24 -7.58 -11.45 11.17
N VAL A 25 -8.07 -12.55 11.70
CA VAL A 25 -7.62 -13.92 11.36
C VAL A 25 -7.87 -14.20 9.87
N GLY A 26 -9.09 -13.92 9.40
CA GLY A 26 -9.49 -14.10 8.01
C GLY A 26 -8.69 -13.19 7.07
N GLY A 27 -8.59 -11.91 7.40
CA GLY A 27 -7.85 -10.92 6.61
C GLY A 27 -6.36 -11.25 6.49
N VAL A 28 -5.70 -11.57 7.61
CA VAL A 28 -4.28 -11.99 7.61
C VAL A 28 -4.07 -13.26 6.77
N THR A 29 -4.93 -14.26 6.96
CA THR A 29 -4.82 -15.53 6.22
C THR A 29 -4.96 -15.31 4.73
N LEU A 30 -6.00 -14.57 4.31
CA LEU A 30 -6.22 -14.21 2.91
C LEU A 30 -5.07 -13.35 2.36
N GLY A 31 -4.59 -12.40 3.15
CA GLY A 31 -3.44 -11.57 2.78
C GLY A 31 -2.20 -12.42 2.51
N ILE A 32 -1.85 -13.34 3.42
CA ILE A 32 -0.69 -14.24 3.23
C ILE A 32 -0.88 -15.11 1.98
N VAL A 33 -2.08 -15.65 1.75
CA VAL A 33 -2.40 -16.45 0.55
C VAL A 33 -2.16 -15.61 -0.72
N ILE A 34 -2.71 -14.41 -0.78
CA ILE A 34 -2.57 -13.50 -1.93
C ILE A 34 -1.09 -13.13 -2.14
N GLY A 35 -0.41 -12.77 -1.05
CA GLY A 35 1.00 -12.43 -1.10
C GLY A 35 1.92 -13.56 -1.57
N CYS A 36 1.61 -14.82 -1.20
CA CYS A 36 2.36 -15.99 -1.63
C CYS A 36 2.22 -16.29 -3.12
N LEU A 37 1.21 -15.78 -3.79
CA LEU A 37 0.92 -16.07 -5.19
C LEU A 37 1.71 -15.12 -6.10
N PRO A 38 2.74 -15.60 -6.83
CA PRO A 38 3.51 -14.75 -7.72
C PRO A 38 2.61 -14.11 -8.78
N GLY A 39 2.80 -12.82 -9.02
CA GLY A 39 2.02 -12.05 -9.97
C GLY A 39 0.80 -11.35 -9.37
N LEU A 40 0.45 -11.62 -8.10
CA LEU A 40 -0.52 -10.82 -7.36
C LEU A 40 0.23 -9.75 -6.55
N SER A 41 -0.46 -8.66 -6.20
CA SER A 41 0.09 -7.62 -5.35
C SER A 41 -0.77 -7.40 -4.11
N ALA A 42 -0.21 -6.82 -3.06
CA ALA A 42 -0.98 -6.45 -1.88
C ALA A 42 -2.12 -5.47 -2.22
N ALA A 43 -1.88 -4.52 -3.13
CA ALA A 43 -2.91 -3.59 -3.61
C ALA A 43 -4.08 -4.32 -4.29
N MET A 44 -3.78 -5.33 -5.09
CA MET A 44 -4.79 -6.17 -5.72
C MET A 44 -5.60 -6.96 -4.68
N GLY A 45 -4.93 -7.53 -3.67
CA GLY A 45 -5.59 -8.26 -2.60
C GLY A 45 -6.58 -7.39 -1.83
N VAL A 46 -6.17 -6.17 -1.48
CA VAL A 46 -7.05 -5.20 -0.82
C VAL A 46 -8.19 -4.79 -1.76
N ALA A 47 -7.91 -4.51 -3.05
CA ALA A 47 -8.93 -4.11 -4.01
C ALA A 47 -10.02 -5.19 -4.23
N LEU A 48 -9.63 -6.46 -4.29
CA LEU A 48 -10.57 -7.59 -4.42
C LEU A 48 -11.51 -7.73 -3.23
N MET A 49 -11.05 -7.32 -2.04
CA MET A 49 -11.83 -7.46 -0.81
C MET A 49 -12.64 -6.20 -0.47
N LEU A 50 -12.41 -5.08 -1.14
CA LEU A 50 -13.18 -3.85 -0.95
C LEU A 50 -14.71 -4.10 -0.95
N PRO A 51 -15.29 -4.79 -1.94
CA PRO A 51 -16.73 -4.99 -2.00
C PRO A 51 -17.29 -5.80 -0.83
N LEU A 52 -16.52 -6.76 -0.31
CA LEU A 52 -16.91 -7.57 0.85
C LEU A 52 -17.00 -6.72 2.12
N THR A 53 -16.16 -5.70 2.26
CA THR A 53 -16.16 -4.82 3.42
C THR A 53 -17.37 -3.89 3.46
N PHE A 54 -18.09 -3.72 2.35
CA PHE A 54 -19.27 -2.88 2.26
C PHE A 54 -20.43 -3.36 3.15
N THR A 55 -20.53 -4.66 3.36
CA THR A 55 -21.57 -5.28 4.20
C THR A 55 -21.17 -5.40 5.67
N MET A 56 -19.94 -4.99 6.00
CA MET A 56 -19.38 -5.08 7.35
C MET A 56 -19.50 -3.73 8.08
N PRO A 57 -19.52 -3.72 9.43
CA PRO A 57 -19.30 -2.50 10.18
C PRO A 57 -17.99 -1.82 9.73
N THR A 58 -17.98 -0.50 9.70
CA THR A 58 -16.89 0.29 9.13
C THR A 58 -15.52 -0.03 9.74
N ASP A 59 -15.44 -0.15 11.05
CA ASP A 59 -14.21 -0.52 11.77
C ASP A 59 -13.74 -1.93 11.40
N THR A 60 -14.65 -2.90 11.35
CA THR A 60 -14.37 -4.29 10.93
C THR A 60 -13.87 -4.34 9.49
N GLY A 61 -14.54 -3.63 8.58
CA GLY A 61 -14.14 -3.55 7.17
C GLY A 61 -12.72 -3.00 7.01
N LEU A 62 -12.38 -1.93 7.70
CA LEU A 62 -11.04 -1.36 7.66
C LEU A 62 -9.98 -2.30 8.27
N ILE A 63 -10.32 -2.98 9.38
CA ILE A 63 -9.45 -3.98 10.00
C ILE A 63 -9.16 -5.14 9.03
N VAL A 64 -10.16 -5.65 8.30
CA VAL A 64 -9.96 -6.67 7.26
C VAL A 64 -8.99 -6.20 6.21
N LEU A 65 -9.18 -4.99 5.66
CA LEU A 65 -8.32 -4.46 4.61
C LEU A 65 -6.88 -4.24 5.10
N GLY A 66 -6.71 -3.72 6.33
CA GLY A 66 -5.41 -3.58 6.98
C GLY A 66 -4.74 -4.93 7.24
N ALA A 67 -5.51 -5.94 7.65
CA ALA A 67 -5.03 -7.30 7.86
C ALA A 67 -4.56 -7.97 6.57
N ILE A 68 -5.29 -7.79 5.47
CA ILE A 68 -4.90 -8.26 4.14
C ILE A 68 -3.60 -7.56 3.70
N TYR A 69 -3.49 -6.26 3.93
CA TYR A 69 -2.30 -5.50 3.62
C TYR A 69 -1.06 -6.09 4.31
N CYS A 70 -1.06 -6.18 5.64
CA CYS A 70 0.06 -6.74 6.40
C CYS A 70 0.35 -8.20 6.00
N GLY A 71 -0.71 -9.02 5.88
CA GLY A 71 -0.57 -10.41 5.46
C GLY A 71 0.05 -10.58 4.07
N ALA A 72 -0.33 -9.72 3.10
CA ALA A 72 0.17 -9.80 1.73
C ALA A 72 1.63 -9.33 1.60
N ILE A 73 2.04 -8.30 2.36
CA ILE A 73 3.45 -7.86 2.38
C ILE A 73 4.33 -9.01 2.89
N PHE A 74 3.99 -9.61 4.04
CA PHE A 74 4.72 -10.76 4.57
C PHE A 74 4.62 -11.99 3.65
N GLY A 75 3.42 -12.29 3.13
CA GLY A 75 3.16 -13.47 2.29
C GLY A 75 4.07 -13.54 1.07
N GLY A 76 4.43 -12.39 0.50
CA GLY A 76 5.35 -12.30 -0.65
C GLY A 76 6.73 -12.87 -0.37
N SER A 77 7.20 -12.84 0.87
CA SER A 77 8.50 -13.40 1.25
C SER A 77 8.53 -14.92 1.22
N ILE A 78 7.38 -15.59 1.40
CA ILE A 78 7.34 -17.07 1.40
C ILE A 78 7.73 -17.62 0.04
N SER A 79 7.17 -17.13 -1.04
CA SER A 79 7.53 -17.53 -2.39
C SER A 79 8.92 -17.01 -2.80
N ALA A 80 9.29 -15.80 -2.37
CA ALA A 80 10.63 -15.27 -2.60
C ALA A 80 11.72 -16.18 -2.02
N ILE A 81 11.53 -16.68 -0.79
CA ILE A 81 12.46 -17.58 -0.09
C ILE A 81 12.48 -18.97 -0.72
N LEU A 82 11.31 -19.53 -1.06
CA LEU A 82 11.19 -20.95 -1.40
C LEU A 82 11.42 -21.27 -2.89
N ILE A 83 11.08 -20.33 -3.78
CA ILE A 83 11.12 -20.54 -5.25
C ILE A 83 11.82 -19.40 -6.01
N HIS A 84 12.54 -18.52 -5.32
CA HIS A 84 13.25 -17.36 -5.91
C HIS A 84 12.31 -16.44 -6.75
N THR A 85 11.03 -16.49 -6.49
CA THR A 85 10.05 -15.66 -7.21
C THR A 85 9.29 -14.83 -6.18
N PRO A 86 9.60 -13.53 -6.06
CA PRO A 86 8.89 -12.67 -5.13
C PRO A 86 7.38 -12.70 -5.38
N GLY A 87 6.58 -12.97 -4.36
CA GLY A 87 5.13 -12.97 -4.46
C GLY A 87 4.61 -11.54 -4.68
N THR A 88 5.25 -10.58 -4.02
CA THR A 88 5.00 -9.16 -4.18
C THR A 88 6.31 -8.41 -4.47
N PRO A 89 6.28 -7.24 -5.13
CA PRO A 89 7.49 -6.43 -5.35
C PRO A 89 8.21 -6.04 -4.04
N ALA A 90 7.48 -5.97 -2.93
CA ALA A 90 8.02 -5.66 -1.60
C ALA A 90 8.94 -6.74 -1.03
N SER A 91 8.94 -7.94 -1.57
CA SER A 91 9.80 -9.06 -1.14
C SER A 91 10.95 -9.36 -2.11
N ALA A 92 11.19 -8.50 -3.09
CA ALA A 92 12.23 -8.73 -4.09
C ALA A 92 13.63 -8.84 -3.48
N ALA A 93 13.99 -7.95 -2.55
CA ALA A 93 15.28 -8.02 -1.87
C ALA A 93 15.40 -9.24 -0.95
N THR A 94 14.29 -9.73 -0.38
CA THR A 94 14.26 -10.93 0.44
C THR A 94 14.65 -12.19 -0.34
N ALA A 95 14.34 -12.23 -1.66
CA ALA A 95 14.71 -13.35 -2.53
C ALA A 95 16.21 -13.55 -2.63
N ILE A 96 17.00 -12.48 -2.54
CA ILE A 96 18.47 -12.52 -2.71
C ILE A 96 19.09 -13.49 -1.69
N GLU A 97 18.82 -13.29 -0.42
CA GLU A 97 19.39 -14.11 0.65
C GLU A 97 18.51 -15.30 1.03
N GLY A 98 17.18 -15.07 1.04
CA GLY A 98 16.23 -16.10 1.46
C GLY A 98 16.25 -17.35 0.60
N TYR A 99 16.42 -17.20 -0.71
CA TYR A 99 16.54 -18.34 -1.61
C TYR A 99 17.90 -19.04 -1.47
N GLN A 100 18.99 -18.30 -1.24
CA GLN A 100 20.29 -18.91 -0.94
C GLN A 100 20.23 -19.74 0.35
N MET A 101 19.58 -19.22 1.40
CA MET A 101 19.33 -20.00 2.63
C MET A 101 18.54 -21.29 2.32
N THR A 102 17.57 -21.24 1.40
CA THR A 102 16.81 -22.43 0.97
C THR A 102 17.69 -23.45 0.26
N LEU A 103 18.59 -23.00 -0.62
CA LEU A 103 19.57 -23.87 -1.29
C LEU A 103 20.51 -24.52 -0.28
N ASN A 104 20.87 -23.80 0.78
CA ASN A 104 21.72 -24.27 1.88
C ASN A 104 20.96 -25.16 2.90
N GLY A 105 19.69 -25.52 2.64
CA GLY A 105 18.87 -26.38 3.52
C GLY A 105 18.32 -25.66 4.77
N GLN A 106 18.33 -24.32 4.79
CA GLN A 106 17.90 -23.47 5.91
C GLN A 106 16.60 -22.70 5.60
N ALA A 107 15.71 -23.27 4.81
CA ALA A 107 14.45 -22.63 4.40
C ALA A 107 13.56 -22.27 5.59
N GLY A 108 13.43 -23.14 6.60
CA GLY A 108 12.64 -22.89 7.80
C GLY A 108 13.21 -21.73 8.63
N LYS A 109 14.55 -21.62 8.71
CA LYS A 109 15.23 -20.51 9.36
C LYS A 109 15.01 -19.19 8.62
N ALA A 110 15.08 -19.20 7.29
CA ALA A 110 14.80 -18.02 6.47
C ALA A 110 13.36 -17.53 6.65
N LEU A 111 12.37 -18.44 6.61
CA LEU A 111 10.96 -18.15 6.85
C LEU A 111 10.70 -17.61 8.26
N ALA A 112 11.36 -18.20 9.28
CA ALA A 112 11.27 -17.71 10.66
C ALA A 112 11.86 -16.31 10.80
N THR A 113 12.98 -16.03 10.11
CA THR A 113 13.59 -14.69 10.07
C THR A 113 12.66 -13.69 9.43
N ALA A 114 12.11 -14.00 8.26
CA ALA A 114 11.18 -13.14 7.56
C ALA A 114 9.96 -12.81 8.43
N CYS A 115 9.30 -13.83 8.98
CA CYS A 115 8.11 -13.66 9.80
C CYS A 115 8.38 -12.84 11.08
N TRP A 116 9.49 -13.12 11.77
CA TRP A 116 9.89 -12.41 12.99
C TRP A 116 10.25 -10.95 12.71
N SER A 117 10.98 -10.70 11.63
CA SER A 117 11.39 -9.35 11.23
C SER A 117 10.21 -8.51 10.74
N SER A 118 9.31 -9.12 9.97
CA SER A 118 8.06 -8.50 9.52
C SER A 118 7.18 -8.10 10.70
N PHE A 119 7.04 -8.99 11.69
CA PHE A 119 6.30 -8.70 12.92
C PHE A 119 6.84 -7.46 13.63
N TRP A 120 8.16 -7.40 13.88
CA TRP A 120 8.74 -6.25 14.59
C TRP A 120 8.73 -4.98 13.75
N GLY A 121 9.02 -5.06 12.45
CA GLY A 121 8.91 -3.93 11.53
C GLY A 121 7.50 -3.33 11.54
N GLY A 122 6.49 -4.17 11.39
CA GLY A 122 5.08 -3.79 11.43
C GLY A 122 4.64 -3.26 12.80
N LEU A 123 4.99 -3.94 13.89
CA LEU A 123 4.60 -3.53 15.25
C LEU A 123 5.21 -2.17 15.63
N LEU A 124 6.49 -1.96 15.34
CA LEU A 124 7.15 -0.68 15.59
C LEU A 124 6.57 0.44 14.70
N SER A 125 6.13 0.13 13.47
CA SER A 125 5.46 1.11 12.61
C SER A 125 4.07 1.48 13.14
N CYS A 126 3.36 0.56 13.81
CA CYS A 126 2.13 0.88 14.51
C CYS A 126 2.37 1.90 15.63
N THR A 127 3.48 1.81 16.36
CA THR A 127 3.80 2.83 17.37
C THR A 127 4.00 4.21 16.73
N SER A 128 4.69 4.25 15.59
CA SER A 128 4.83 5.50 14.81
C SER A 128 3.48 6.05 14.38
N LEU A 129 2.57 5.19 13.89
CA LEU A 129 1.22 5.58 13.51
C LEU A 129 0.46 6.21 14.69
N TYR A 130 0.53 5.60 15.88
CA TYR A 130 -0.13 6.11 17.10
C TYR A 130 0.39 7.49 17.53
N PHE A 131 1.70 7.75 17.41
CA PHE A 131 2.29 9.00 17.86
C PHE A 131 2.20 10.10 16.79
N PHE A 132 2.54 9.80 15.55
CA PHE A 132 2.68 10.82 14.52
C PHE A 132 1.35 11.17 13.83
N ALA A 133 0.41 10.22 13.67
CA ALA A 133 -0.81 10.51 12.95
C ALA A 133 -1.70 11.54 13.69
N PRO A 134 -1.96 11.47 15.00
CA PRO A 134 -2.75 12.49 15.67
C PRO A 134 -2.10 13.87 15.65
N ALA A 135 -0.76 13.94 15.77
CA ALA A 135 -0.03 15.21 15.72
C ALA A 135 -0.13 15.86 14.33
N LEU A 136 0.04 15.07 13.28
CA LEU A 136 -0.09 15.55 11.90
C LEU A 136 -1.54 15.93 11.55
N ALA A 137 -2.52 15.18 12.08
CA ALA A 137 -3.94 15.52 11.91
C ALA A 137 -4.29 16.87 12.53
N GLN A 138 -3.77 17.19 13.74
CA GLN A 138 -3.96 18.48 14.37
C GLN A 138 -3.37 19.63 13.54
N LEU A 139 -2.21 19.40 12.91
CA LEU A 139 -1.63 20.37 11.98
C LEU A 139 -2.54 20.54 10.74
N ALA A 140 -3.05 19.44 10.18
CA ALA A 140 -3.89 19.45 9.01
C ALA A 140 -5.26 20.13 9.24
N LEU A 141 -5.78 20.17 10.46
CA LEU A 141 -6.99 20.93 10.82
C LEU A 141 -6.84 22.43 10.59
N LYS A 142 -5.62 22.95 10.57
CA LYS A 142 -5.34 24.37 10.28
C LYS A 142 -5.35 24.70 8.79
N PHE A 143 -5.46 23.68 7.91
CA PHE A 143 -5.40 23.88 6.47
C PHE A 143 -6.73 24.45 5.96
N MET A 144 -6.67 25.62 5.37
CA MET A 144 -7.77 26.27 4.65
C MET A 144 -7.83 25.78 3.19
N SER A 145 -8.63 26.43 2.37
CA SER A 145 -8.83 26.04 0.97
C SER A 145 -7.55 26.12 0.13
N ALA A 146 -6.72 27.14 0.35
CA ALA A 146 -5.45 27.33 -0.37
C ALA A 146 -4.45 26.21 -0.03
N GLU A 147 -4.31 25.87 1.25
CA GLU A 147 -3.43 24.76 1.67
C GLU A 147 -3.93 23.40 1.16
N LYS A 148 -5.25 23.17 1.15
CA LYS A 148 -5.84 21.95 0.57
C LYS A 148 -5.56 21.83 -0.93
N PHE A 149 -5.58 22.94 -1.66
CA PHE A 149 -5.16 22.95 -3.06
C PHE A 149 -3.69 22.54 -3.20
N TRP A 150 -2.78 23.18 -2.48
CA TRP A 150 -1.35 22.85 -2.54
C TRP A 150 -1.04 21.44 -2.02
N LEU A 151 -1.80 20.98 -1.04
CA LEU A 151 -1.71 19.59 -0.55
C LEU A 151 -2.06 18.60 -1.65
N GLY A 152 -3.14 18.85 -2.40
CA GLY A 152 -3.51 18.03 -3.54
C GLY A 152 -2.47 18.10 -4.66
N ILE A 153 -1.92 19.28 -4.97
CA ILE A 153 -0.80 19.45 -5.94
C ILE A 153 0.43 18.67 -5.46
N PHE A 154 0.80 18.77 -4.18
CA PHE A 154 1.90 18.01 -3.59
C PHE A 154 1.68 16.49 -3.79
N GLY A 155 0.49 15.98 -3.46
CA GLY A 155 0.15 14.58 -3.71
C GLY A 155 0.24 14.19 -5.19
N LEU A 156 -0.18 15.07 -6.11
CA LEU A 156 -0.07 14.85 -7.55
C LEU A 156 1.38 14.88 -8.06
N THR A 157 2.24 15.74 -7.49
CA THR A 157 3.67 15.79 -7.90
C THR A 157 4.44 14.51 -7.53
N ILE A 158 4.00 13.85 -6.46
CA ILE A 158 4.55 12.56 -6.05
C ILE A 158 4.29 11.46 -7.10
N ILE A 159 3.20 11.61 -7.88
CA ILE A 159 2.91 10.72 -9.01
C ILE A 159 4.09 10.63 -9.98
N ALA A 160 4.78 11.75 -10.21
CA ALA A 160 5.99 11.76 -11.03
C ALA A 160 7.11 10.90 -10.41
N GLY A 161 7.19 10.86 -9.06
CA GLY A 161 8.17 10.08 -8.30
C GLY A 161 7.88 8.58 -8.26
N VAL A 162 6.62 8.18 -8.28
CA VAL A 162 6.20 6.77 -8.26
C VAL A 162 6.54 6.06 -9.57
N SER A 163 6.73 6.80 -10.65
CA SER A 163 7.05 6.23 -11.96
C SER A 163 8.56 6.03 -12.11
N SER A 164 9.06 4.90 -11.61
CA SER A 164 10.49 4.57 -11.54
C SER A 164 11.24 4.60 -12.89
N LYS A 165 10.53 4.40 -14.01
CA LYS A 165 11.17 4.31 -15.34
C LYS A 165 11.14 5.62 -16.13
N SER A 166 10.16 6.52 -15.93
CA SER A 166 10.03 7.78 -16.69
C SER A 166 9.07 8.76 -16.02
N ILE A 167 9.57 9.95 -15.68
CA ILE A 167 8.77 11.06 -15.14
C ILE A 167 7.63 11.42 -16.10
N ILE A 168 7.91 11.43 -17.41
CA ILE A 168 6.92 11.78 -18.44
C ILE A 168 5.74 10.79 -18.39
N LYS A 169 6.02 9.47 -18.31
CA LYS A 169 4.99 8.44 -18.22
C LYS A 169 4.16 8.55 -16.93
N GLY A 170 4.80 8.94 -15.83
CA GLY A 170 4.12 9.25 -14.57
C GLY A 170 3.16 10.43 -14.71
N LEU A 171 3.63 11.55 -15.27
CA LEU A 171 2.81 12.74 -15.53
C LEU A 171 1.66 12.46 -16.50
N MET A 172 1.90 11.69 -17.57
CA MET A 172 0.83 11.24 -18.49
C MET A 172 -0.24 10.43 -17.76
N SER A 173 0.18 9.51 -16.89
CA SER A 173 -0.75 8.71 -16.07
C SER A 173 -1.55 9.59 -15.12
N GLY A 174 -0.91 10.56 -14.47
CA GLY A 174 -1.57 11.53 -13.60
C GLY A 174 -2.55 12.42 -14.36
N ALA A 175 -2.16 12.93 -15.53
CA ALA A 175 -3.03 13.74 -16.39
C ALA A 175 -4.27 12.96 -16.84
N LEU A 176 -4.10 11.66 -17.21
CA LEU A 176 -5.22 10.79 -17.53
C LEU A 176 -6.18 10.63 -16.35
N GLY A 177 -5.64 10.40 -15.14
CA GLY A 177 -6.45 10.28 -13.94
C GLY A 177 -7.20 11.58 -13.59
N LEU A 178 -6.54 12.76 -13.75
CA LEU A 178 -7.19 14.06 -13.58
C LEU A 178 -8.31 14.28 -14.60
N LEU A 179 -8.08 13.92 -15.87
CA LEU A 179 -9.12 14.00 -16.89
C LEU A 179 -10.35 13.16 -16.53
N VAL A 180 -10.11 11.93 -16.08
CA VAL A 180 -11.19 11.02 -15.65
C VAL A 180 -11.88 11.54 -14.39
N SER A 181 -11.18 12.18 -13.48
CA SER A 181 -11.77 12.78 -12.26
C SER A 181 -12.72 13.96 -12.56
N CYS A 182 -12.64 14.55 -13.76
CA CYS A 182 -13.55 15.60 -14.20
C CYS A 182 -14.88 15.07 -14.73
N ILE A 183 -15.08 13.77 -14.88
CA ILE A 183 -16.33 13.19 -15.37
C ILE A 183 -17.39 13.29 -14.27
N GLY A 184 -18.58 13.77 -14.60
CA GLY A 184 -19.72 13.86 -13.69
C GLY A 184 -20.33 15.25 -13.59
N LEU A 185 -21.09 15.49 -12.52
CA LEU A 185 -21.60 16.82 -12.21
C LEU A 185 -20.54 17.62 -11.47
N ASP A 186 -20.40 18.89 -11.85
CA ASP A 186 -19.57 19.83 -11.11
C ASP A 186 -20.08 19.97 -9.67
N PRO A 187 -19.24 19.78 -8.65
CA PRO A 187 -19.67 19.81 -7.25
C PRO A 187 -20.04 21.22 -6.74
N ILE A 188 -19.80 22.29 -7.50
CA ILE A 188 -20.03 23.68 -7.09
C ILE A 188 -21.22 24.29 -7.82
N ASP A 189 -21.29 24.15 -9.16
CA ASP A 189 -22.33 24.77 -9.98
C ASP A 189 -23.29 23.75 -10.65
N GLY A 190 -23.05 22.45 -10.49
CA GLY A 190 -23.91 21.39 -11.02
C GLY A 190 -23.85 21.22 -12.53
N THR A 191 -22.91 21.85 -13.21
CA THR A 191 -22.77 21.69 -14.68
C THR A 191 -22.30 20.28 -15.03
N GLN A 192 -22.83 19.75 -16.15
CA GLN A 192 -22.45 18.42 -16.63
C GLN A 192 -21.09 18.46 -17.32
N ARG A 193 -20.18 17.56 -16.91
CA ARG A 193 -18.84 17.44 -17.48
C ARG A 193 -18.63 16.03 -18.01
N PHE A 194 -18.31 15.89 -19.30
CA PHE A 194 -17.95 14.63 -19.95
C PHE A 194 -18.91 13.46 -19.65
N MET A 195 -20.21 13.73 -19.48
CA MET A 195 -21.21 12.71 -19.20
C MET A 195 -21.68 11.96 -20.45
N PHE A 196 -21.41 12.47 -21.65
CA PHE A 196 -21.75 11.86 -22.95
C PHE A 196 -23.24 11.44 -23.04
N GLY A 197 -24.14 12.13 -22.36
CA GLY A 197 -25.55 11.81 -22.28
C GLY A 197 -25.92 10.59 -21.42
N GLN A 198 -24.96 10.05 -20.66
CA GLN A 198 -25.16 8.87 -19.82
C GLN A 198 -25.47 9.28 -18.36
N ALA A 199 -26.69 8.98 -17.91
CA ALA A 199 -27.14 9.36 -16.56
C ALA A 199 -26.29 8.72 -15.44
N PHE A 200 -25.77 7.51 -15.63
CA PHE A 200 -24.95 6.84 -14.62
C PHE A 200 -23.61 7.54 -14.35
N LEU A 201 -23.15 8.43 -15.25
CA LEU A 201 -21.95 9.22 -15.07
C LEU A 201 -22.20 10.50 -14.25
N ALA A 202 -23.43 10.79 -13.84
CA ALA A 202 -23.74 12.01 -13.08
C ALA A 202 -23.00 12.06 -11.73
N GLU A 203 -22.84 10.94 -11.07
CA GLU A 203 -22.09 10.83 -9.82
C GLU A 203 -20.57 10.74 -10.01
N GLY A 204 -20.11 10.82 -11.28
CA GLY A 204 -18.72 10.61 -11.65
C GLY A 204 -18.34 9.13 -11.78
N ILE A 205 -17.05 8.90 -11.91
CA ILE A 205 -16.52 7.54 -11.97
C ILE A 205 -16.38 7.00 -10.54
N ASN A 206 -17.02 5.86 -10.26
CA ASN A 206 -16.85 5.19 -9.00
C ASN A 206 -15.39 4.73 -8.84
N VAL A 207 -14.70 5.34 -7.86
CA VAL A 207 -13.27 5.10 -7.61
C VAL A 207 -13.01 3.63 -7.31
N THR A 208 -13.92 2.93 -6.62
CA THR A 208 -13.74 1.52 -6.29
C THR A 208 -13.79 0.62 -7.51
N CYS A 209 -14.75 0.85 -8.41
CA CYS A 209 -14.82 0.10 -9.66
C CYS A 209 -13.57 0.33 -10.51
N ALA A 210 -13.08 1.59 -10.53
CA ALA A 210 -11.82 1.91 -11.19
C ALA A 210 -10.61 1.19 -10.55
N LEU A 211 -10.56 1.11 -9.20
CA LEU A 211 -9.51 0.38 -8.46
C LEU A 211 -9.52 -1.12 -8.77
N ILE A 212 -10.70 -1.75 -8.70
CA ILE A 212 -10.85 -3.18 -9.03
C ILE A 212 -10.42 -3.42 -10.48
N GLY A 213 -10.80 -2.54 -11.40
CA GLY A 213 -10.39 -2.61 -12.80
C GLY A 213 -8.87 -2.47 -12.97
N LEU A 214 -8.30 -1.36 -12.50
CA LEU A 214 -6.89 -1.02 -12.70
C LEU A 214 -5.92 -2.01 -12.05
N PHE A 215 -6.25 -2.56 -10.87
CA PHE A 215 -5.35 -3.46 -10.15
C PHE A 215 -5.69 -4.93 -10.37
N SER A 216 -6.96 -5.31 -10.23
CA SER A 216 -7.37 -6.72 -10.21
C SER A 216 -7.68 -7.25 -11.61
N MET A 217 -8.62 -6.62 -12.34
CA MET A 217 -9.02 -7.08 -13.66
C MET A 217 -7.90 -6.93 -14.69
N SER A 218 -7.10 -5.88 -14.62
CA SER A 218 -5.91 -5.72 -15.47
C SER A 218 -4.91 -6.85 -15.31
N GLN A 219 -4.73 -7.34 -14.07
CA GLN A 219 -3.85 -8.48 -13.79
C GLN A 219 -4.41 -9.78 -14.35
N VAL A 220 -5.74 -9.96 -14.32
CA VAL A 220 -6.39 -11.11 -14.98
C VAL A 220 -6.04 -11.14 -16.47
N PHE A 221 -6.12 -10.00 -17.16
CA PHE A 221 -5.75 -9.91 -18.58
C PHE A 221 -4.27 -10.23 -18.82
N ILE A 222 -3.37 -9.76 -17.95
CA ILE A 222 -1.93 -10.05 -18.06
C ILE A 222 -1.66 -11.55 -17.83
N LEU A 223 -2.29 -12.16 -16.82
CA LEU A 223 -2.12 -13.60 -16.55
C LEU A 223 -2.71 -14.44 -17.69
N ALA A 224 -3.85 -14.03 -18.26
CA ALA A 224 -4.50 -14.74 -19.36
C ALA A 224 -3.70 -14.67 -20.68
N GLU A 225 -2.90 -13.62 -20.89
CA GLU A 225 -2.02 -13.49 -22.05
C GLU A 225 -0.79 -14.38 -21.95
N LYS A 226 -0.27 -14.59 -20.74
CA LYS A 226 0.91 -15.45 -20.52
C LYS A 226 0.56 -16.89 -20.80
N LYS A 227 1.48 -17.62 -21.50
CA LYS A 227 1.35 -19.08 -21.59
C LYS A 227 1.31 -19.65 -20.18
N ILE A 228 0.39 -20.58 -19.93
CA ILE A 228 0.33 -21.31 -18.66
C ILE A 228 1.64 -22.09 -18.53
N VAL A 229 2.55 -21.58 -17.71
CA VAL A 229 3.80 -22.25 -17.38
C VAL A 229 3.58 -23.00 -16.07
N GLU A 230 3.95 -24.28 -16.04
CA GLU A 230 4.01 -24.98 -14.77
C GLU A 230 5.00 -24.29 -13.84
N ARG A 231 4.51 -23.84 -12.69
CA ARG A 231 5.34 -23.16 -11.69
C ARG A 231 6.32 -24.15 -11.07
N GLU A 232 7.54 -23.70 -10.83
CA GLU A 232 8.53 -24.51 -10.13
C GLU A 232 8.00 -24.99 -8.79
N LYS A 233 8.20 -26.28 -8.52
CA LYS A 233 7.75 -26.88 -7.27
C LYS A 233 8.64 -26.39 -6.14
N ALA A 234 8.06 -25.68 -5.15
CA ALA A 234 8.79 -25.33 -3.95
C ALA A 234 9.44 -26.58 -3.34
N LYS A 235 10.74 -26.50 -3.04
CA LYS A 235 11.47 -27.59 -2.42
C LYS A 235 10.84 -27.91 -1.05
N LYS A 236 10.60 -29.18 -0.79
CA LYS A 236 10.18 -29.63 0.56
C LYS A 236 11.36 -29.33 1.51
N PHE A 237 11.07 -28.63 2.58
CA PHE A 237 12.03 -28.38 3.65
C PHE A 237 11.60 -29.08 4.94
N SER A 238 12.55 -29.57 5.70
CA SER A 238 12.33 -30.31 6.95
C SER A 238 12.91 -29.62 8.18
N ASP A 239 13.70 -28.57 7.96
CA ASP A 239 14.29 -27.78 9.05
C ASP A 239 13.24 -27.05 9.88
N LYS A 240 13.61 -26.71 11.13
CA LYS A 240 12.69 -26.06 12.06
C LYS A 240 12.48 -24.58 11.68
N ILE A 241 11.21 -24.16 11.68
CA ILE A 241 10.84 -22.75 11.54
C ILE A 241 11.04 -22.08 12.91
N ALA A 242 12.27 -21.73 13.25
CA ALA A 242 12.58 -21.11 14.52
C ALA A 242 13.90 -20.33 14.48
N LEU A 243 13.99 -19.28 15.29
CA LEU A 243 15.20 -18.52 15.57
C LEU A 243 15.65 -18.75 17.00
N THR A 244 16.95 -18.92 17.20
CA THR A 244 17.58 -18.98 18.51
C THR A 244 17.56 -17.60 19.20
N LYS A 245 17.71 -17.59 20.53
CA LYS A 245 17.80 -16.35 21.30
C LYS A 245 19.00 -15.48 20.87
N ALA A 246 20.11 -16.13 20.51
CA ALA A 246 21.32 -15.45 20.05
C ALA A 246 21.09 -14.75 18.70
N GLU A 247 20.45 -15.44 17.74
CA GLU A 247 20.11 -14.86 16.45
C GLU A 247 19.15 -13.68 16.58
N LYS A 248 18.10 -13.80 17.39
CA LYS A 248 17.17 -12.69 17.67
C LYS A 248 17.91 -11.48 18.25
N LYS A 249 18.85 -11.69 19.18
CA LYS A 249 19.65 -10.61 19.77
C LYS A 249 20.56 -9.94 18.71
N MET A 250 21.15 -10.72 17.84
CA MET A 250 22.00 -10.24 16.75
C MET A 250 21.21 -9.40 15.73
N LEU A 251 19.98 -9.79 15.42
CA LEU A 251 19.13 -9.13 14.43
C LEU A 251 18.48 -7.82 14.91
N TRP A 252 18.37 -7.58 16.22
CA TRP A 252 17.70 -6.39 16.78
C TRP A 252 18.20 -5.05 16.22
N PRO A 253 19.54 -4.79 16.15
CA PRO A 253 20.02 -3.53 15.57
C PRO A 253 19.59 -3.34 14.12
N THR A 254 19.52 -4.43 13.34
CA THR A 254 19.05 -4.42 11.95
C THR A 254 17.57 -4.11 11.89
N VAL A 255 16.75 -4.72 12.76
CA VAL A 255 15.29 -4.42 12.85
C VAL A 255 15.06 -2.93 13.12
N ILE A 256 15.75 -2.36 14.11
CA ILE A 256 15.56 -0.94 14.47
C ILE A 256 15.93 0.00 13.33
N ARG A 257 17.09 -0.22 12.70
CA ARG A 257 17.50 0.60 11.54
C ARG A 257 16.52 0.47 10.37
N SER A 258 16.12 -0.76 10.06
CA SER A 258 15.19 -1.04 8.98
C SER A 258 13.79 -0.50 9.25
N TRP A 259 13.31 -0.56 10.50
CA TRP A 259 12.08 0.10 10.91
C TRP A 259 12.11 1.61 10.65
N ILE A 260 13.18 2.31 11.05
CA ILE A 260 13.32 3.75 10.82
C ILE A 260 13.28 4.05 9.32
N ILE A 261 14.05 3.29 8.52
CA ILE A 261 14.09 3.43 7.06
C ILE A 261 12.70 3.20 6.45
N GLY A 262 12.06 2.08 6.78
CA GLY A 262 10.76 1.73 6.23
C GLY A 262 9.66 2.72 6.63
N ASN A 263 9.72 3.23 7.86
CA ASN A 263 8.75 4.21 8.34
C ASN A 263 8.90 5.57 7.62
N ILE A 264 10.14 6.04 7.44
CA ILE A 264 10.42 7.28 6.68
C ILE A 264 9.95 7.11 5.23
N ILE A 265 10.29 5.98 4.59
CA ILE A 265 9.88 5.71 3.20
C ILE A 265 8.36 5.58 3.10
N GLY A 266 7.70 4.98 4.09
CA GLY A 266 6.24 4.88 4.12
C GLY A 266 5.55 6.23 4.22
N ILE A 267 6.09 7.15 5.01
CA ILE A 267 5.57 8.52 5.14
C ILE A 267 5.79 9.31 3.83
N LEU A 268 6.86 9.00 3.09
CA LEU A 268 7.13 9.65 1.81
C LEU A 268 6.26 9.01 0.72
N PRO A 269 5.27 9.73 0.20
CA PRO A 269 4.37 9.16 -0.78
C PRO A 269 5.10 8.69 -2.03
N GLY A 270 4.70 7.53 -2.54
CA GLY A 270 5.19 6.99 -3.80
C GLY A 270 6.41 6.06 -3.73
N ALA A 271 7.16 6.07 -2.64
CA ALA A 271 8.34 5.21 -2.52
C ALA A 271 7.96 3.74 -2.26
N GLY A 272 7.02 3.52 -1.34
CA GLY A 272 6.43 2.20 -1.07
C GLY A 272 7.36 1.13 -0.52
N ALA A 273 6.77 -0.02 -0.22
CA ALA A 273 7.46 -1.15 0.41
C ALA A 273 8.54 -1.78 -0.50
N SER A 274 8.41 -1.64 -1.82
CA SER A 274 9.39 -2.17 -2.79
C SER A 274 10.75 -1.46 -2.68
N ILE A 275 10.76 -0.13 -2.50
CA ILE A 275 12.01 0.62 -2.30
C ILE A 275 12.55 0.36 -0.90
N ALA A 276 11.67 0.33 0.10
CA ALA A 276 12.06 0.12 1.49
C ALA A 276 12.78 -1.22 1.69
N CYS A 277 12.35 -2.31 1.02
CA CYS A 277 12.98 -3.61 1.15
C CYS A 277 14.45 -3.60 0.68
N PHE A 278 14.75 -2.95 -0.44
CA PHE A 278 16.12 -2.81 -0.93
C PHE A 278 16.97 -1.90 -0.04
N MET A 279 16.40 -0.78 0.44
CA MET A 279 17.13 0.10 1.36
C MET A 279 17.43 -0.57 2.70
N GLY A 280 16.48 -1.36 3.23
CA GLY A 280 16.68 -2.17 4.42
C GLY A 280 17.78 -3.22 4.23
N TYR A 281 17.76 -3.92 3.09
CA TYR A 281 18.78 -4.87 2.71
C TYR A 281 20.18 -4.23 2.62
N ASN A 282 20.29 -3.13 1.88
CA ASN A 282 21.58 -2.43 1.71
C ASN A 282 22.11 -1.87 3.03
N ASN A 283 21.22 -1.35 3.89
CA ASN A 283 21.60 -0.91 5.23
C ASN A 283 22.09 -2.08 6.08
N ALA A 284 21.40 -3.24 6.03
CA ALA A 284 21.85 -4.43 6.73
C ALA A 284 23.25 -4.84 6.28
N LYS A 285 23.50 -4.91 4.95
CA LYS A 285 24.80 -5.22 4.37
C LYS A 285 25.88 -4.23 4.79
N GLN A 286 25.58 -2.94 4.77
CA GLN A 286 26.55 -1.88 5.12
C GLN A 286 27.02 -1.97 6.57
N PHE A 287 26.11 -2.26 7.50
CA PHE A 287 26.39 -2.26 8.94
C PHE A 287 26.59 -3.65 9.55
N SER A 288 26.51 -4.72 8.74
CA SER A 288 26.84 -6.07 9.19
C SER A 288 28.33 -6.21 9.50
N LYS A 289 28.61 -7.07 10.47
CA LYS A 289 29.97 -7.55 10.77
C LYS A 289 30.42 -8.69 9.85
N HIS A 290 29.48 -9.32 9.15
CA HIS A 290 29.65 -10.47 8.27
C HIS A 290 29.22 -10.11 6.85
N LYS A 291 29.89 -9.11 6.26
CA LYS A 291 29.53 -8.59 4.92
C LYS A 291 29.77 -9.63 3.81
N GLU A 292 30.67 -10.54 4.02
CA GLU A 292 31.03 -11.66 3.16
C GLU A 292 29.92 -12.70 2.98
N ASP A 293 29.02 -12.79 3.95
CA ASP A 293 27.87 -13.73 3.88
C ASP A 293 26.76 -13.24 2.94
N PHE A 294 26.76 -11.93 2.61
CA PHE A 294 25.73 -11.37 1.73
C PHE A 294 25.89 -11.86 0.29
N GLY A 295 24.80 -12.35 -0.30
CA GLY A 295 24.74 -13.08 -1.56
C GLY A 295 24.81 -14.59 -1.39
N HIS A 296 25.11 -15.09 -0.17
CA HIS A 296 25.29 -16.50 0.14
C HIS A 296 24.30 -17.03 1.19
N GLY A 297 23.33 -16.23 1.59
CA GLY A 297 22.31 -16.58 2.58
C GLY A 297 22.46 -15.87 3.92
N ALA A 298 22.79 -14.58 3.90
CA ALA A 298 22.91 -13.75 5.08
C ALA A 298 21.54 -13.54 5.76
N ILE A 299 21.40 -14.01 6.99
CA ILE A 299 20.17 -13.85 7.79
C ILE A 299 19.83 -12.38 8.05
N GLU A 300 20.85 -11.52 8.18
CA GLU A 300 20.68 -10.07 8.37
C GLU A 300 20.07 -9.40 7.13
N GLY A 301 20.36 -9.93 5.92
CA GLY A 301 19.78 -9.45 4.66
C GLY A 301 18.28 -9.72 4.58
N VAL A 302 17.84 -10.93 4.94
CA VAL A 302 16.41 -11.26 5.08
C VAL A 302 15.75 -10.38 6.13
N CYS A 303 16.39 -10.21 7.29
CA CYS A 303 15.88 -9.38 8.37
C CYS A 303 15.72 -7.91 7.93
N GLY A 304 16.74 -7.36 7.28
CA GLY A 304 16.76 -5.96 6.86
C GLY A 304 15.66 -5.63 5.87
N SER A 305 15.48 -6.46 4.85
CA SER A 305 14.44 -6.29 3.83
C SER A 305 13.03 -6.42 4.41
N GLU A 306 12.79 -7.44 5.25
CA GLU A 306 11.45 -7.73 5.80
C GLU A 306 11.02 -6.77 6.91
N ALA A 307 11.94 -6.31 7.75
CA ALA A 307 11.61 -5.29 8.74
C ALA A 307 11.31 -3.94 8.08
N ALA A 308 12.02 -3.59 7.01
CA ALA A 308 11.80 -2.33 6.31
C ALA A 308 10.48 -2.33 5.51
N ASN A 309 10.19 -3.38 4.73
CA ASN A 309 8.97 -3.43 3.93
C ASN A 309 7.70 -3.45 4.80
N ASN A 310 7.72 -4.19 5.93
CA ASN A 310 6.59 -4.21 6.86
C ASN A 310 6.48 -2.92 7.68
N ALA A 311 7.58 -2.20 7.93
CA ALA A 311 7.52 -0.89 8.56
C ALA A 311 6.81 0.17 7.69
N VAL A 312 6.83 0.01 6.36
CA VAL A 312 6.05 0.86 5.45
C VAL A 312 4.57 0.76 5.73
N THR A 313 4.06 -0.41 6.18
CA THR A 313 2.61 -0.61 6.34
C THR A 313 1.98 0.40 7.30
N GLY A 314 2.59 0.65 8.45
CA GLY A 314 2.14 1.71 9.37
C GLY A 314 2.57 3.11 8.93
N GLY A 315 3.79 3.24 8.39
CA GLY A 315 4.31 4.52 7.92
C GLY A 315 3.45 5.18 6.84
N SER A 316 2.99 4.40 5.86
CA SER A 316 2.17 4.88 4.74
C SER A 316 0.72 5.21 5.11
N LEU A 317 0.22 4.67 6.23
CA LEU A 317 -1.07 5.03 6.79
C LEU A 317 -1.08 6.43 7.42
N ILE A 318 0.07 6.92 7.89
CA ILE A 318 0.16 8.24 8.53
C ILE A 318 -0.33 9.35 7.57
N PRO A 319 0.30 9.60 6.41
CA PRO A 319 -0.16 10.64 5.50
C PRO A 319 -1.55 10.33 4.90
N MET A 320 -1.87 9.06 4.67
CA MET A 320 -3.15 8.66 4.13
C MET A 320 -4.32 9.07 5.06
N LEU A 321 -4.22 8.73 6.34
CA LEU A 321 -5.30 9.00 7.29
C LEU A 321 -5.37 10.47 7.73
N THR A 322 -4.23 11.18 7.71
CA THR A 322 -4.16 12.55 8.23
C THR A 322 -4.33 13.62 7.16
N LEU A 323 -3.76 13.41 5.98
CA LEU A 323 -3.72 14.36 4.88
C LEU A 323 -4.55 13.92 3.67
N GLY A 324 -4.99 12.65 3.64
CA GLY A 324 -5.64 12.06 2.46
C GLY A 324 -4.65 11.80 1.32
N ILE A 325 -3.36 11.67 1.62
CA ILE A 325 -2.31 11.38 0.63
C ILE A 325 -1.76 9.98 0.88
N PRO A 326 -2.04 8.99 0.03
CA PRO A 326 -1.55 7.64 0.25
C PRO A 326 -0.03 7.56 0.05
N GLY A 327 0.66 6.83 0.93
CA GLY A 327 2.10 6.62 0.86
C GLY A 327 2.51 5.67 -0.28
N GLU A 328 1.63 4.72 -0.65
CA GLU A 328 1.86 3.76 -1.72
C GLU A 328 0.55 3.25 -2.35
N SER A 329 0.66 2.37 -3.36
CA SER A 329 -0.49 1.84 -4.08
C SER A 329 -1.51 1.11 -3.19
N VAL A 330 -1.06 0.40 -2.15
CA VAL A 330 -1.96 -0.31 -1.23
C VAL A 330 -2.78 0.65 -0.40
N THR A 331 -2.16 1.69 0.14
CA THR A 331 -2.86 2.73 0.90
C THR A 331 -3.77 3.58 0.02
N ALA A 332 -3.48 3.72 -1.28
CA ALA A 332 -4.41 4.34 -2.23
C ALA A 332 -5.70 3.51 -2.38
N VAL A 333 -5.59 2.18 -2.41
CA VAL A 333 -6.76 1.29 -2.43
C VAL A 333 -7.50 1.33 -1.09
N LEU A 334 -6.78 1.31 0.04
CA LEU A 334 -7.35 1.46 1.38
C LEU A 334 -8.14 2.76 1.54
N MET A 335 -7.63 3.84 0.96
CA MET A 335 -8.31 5.14 0.94
C MET A 335 -9.65 5.04 0.18
N GLY A 336 -9.70 4.29 -0.92
CA GLY A 336 -10.95 3.94 -1.60
C GLY A 336 -11.92 3.22 -0.64
N GLY A 337 -11.43 2.31 0.19
CA GLY A 337 -12.22 1.64 1.24
C GLY A 337 -12.82 2.60 2.26
N LEU A 338 -12.07 3.63 2.69
CA LEU A 338 -12.61 4.69 3.56
C LEU A 338 -13.74 5.46 2.87
N VAL A 339 -13.52 5.88 1.63
CA VAL A 339 -14.50 6.67 0.86
C VAL A 339 -15.80 5.90 0.66
N ILE A 340 -15.73 4.59 0.36
CA ILE A 340 -16.90 3.72 0.23
C ILE A 340 -17.70 3.66 1.53
N GLN A 341 -17.03 3.63 2.66
CA GLN A 341 -17.65 3.62 3.98
C GLN A 341 -18.18 5.03 4.39
N GLY A 342 -18.18 6.00 3.46
CA GLY A 342 -18.63 7.37 3.71
C GLY A 342 -17.65 8.22 4.52
N LEU A 343 -16.41 7.79 4.67
CA LEU A 343 -15.39 8.47 5.44
C LEU A 343 -14.43 9.24 4.52
N ALA A 344 -14.34 10.53 4.74
CA ALA A 344 -13.31 11.33 4.07
C ALA A 344 -11.96 11.12 4.75
N PRO A 345 -10.92 10.68 4.00
CA PRO A 345 -9.56 10.63 4.54
C PRO A 345 -9.12 12.05 4.91
N GLY A 346 -8.46 12.18 6.07
CA GLY A 346 -8.03 13.48 6.56
C GLY A 346 -8.28 13.68 8.06
N PRO A 347 -8.10 14.90 8.57
CA PRO A 347 -8.10 15.17 10.00
C PRO A 347 -9.48 14.95 10.67
N GLU A 348 -10.57 14.90 9.91
CA GLU A 348 -11.90 14.59 10.44
C GLU A 348 -12.01 13.18 11.02
N LEU A 349 -11.16 12.24 10.55
CA LEU A 349 -11.06 10.91 11.12
C LEU A 349 -10.63 10.92 12.60
N PHE A 350 -9.86 11.93 13.00
CA PHE A 350 -9.33 12.06 14.37
C PHE A 350 -10.23 12.90 15.28
N THR A 351 -11.26 13.53 14.73
CA THR A 351 -12.22 14.36 15.47
C THR A 351 -13.62 13.75 15.47
N LYS A 352 -14.27 13.70 14.32
CA LYS A 352 -15.65 13.18 14.19
C LYS A 352 -15.72 11.65 14.29
N HIS A 353 -14.67 10.94 13.81
CA HIS A 353 -14.63 9.48 13.72
C HIS A 353 -13.50 8.85 14.56
N ALA A 354 -13.11 9.55 15.64
CA ALA A 354 -11.95 9.16 16.46
C ALA A 354 -12.07 7.74 17.02
N ALA A 355 -13.23 7.37 17.56
CA ALA A 355 -13.44 6.02 18.12
C ALA A 355 -13.15 4.92 17.11
N MET A 356 -13.65 5.05 15.87
CA MET A 356 -13.41 4.12 14.77
C MET A 356 -11.92 4.11 14.36
N THR A 357 -11.31 5.29 14.24
CA THR A 357 -9.89 5.43 13.85
C THR A 357 -8.98 4.74 14.87
N TYR A 358 -9.21 4.93 16.17
CA TYR A 358 -8.42 4.25 17.21
C TYR A 358 -8.74 2.75 17.32
N THR A 359 -9.97 2.32 16.99
CA THR A 359 -10.32 0.91 16.85
C THR A 359 -9.52 0.26 15.71
N PHE A 360 -9.42 0.93 14.56
CA PHE A 360 -8.60 0.49 13.44
C PHE A 360 -7.11 0.40 13.84
N PHE A 361 -6.57 1.40 14.54
CA PHE A 361 -5.18 1.37 15.02
C PHE A 361 -4.92 0.19 15.96
N ALA A 362 -5.81 -0.03 16.93
CA ALA A 362 -5.72 -1.16 17.85
C ALA A 362 -5.80 -2.50 17.10
N GLY A 363 -6.73 -2.62 16.15
CA GLY A 363 -6.83 -3.76 15.25
C GLY A 363 -5.56 -3.99 14.46
N PHE A 364 -4.94 -2.93 13.95
CA PHE A 364 -3.72 -3.00 13.16
C PHE A 364 -2.51 -3.48 13.99
N VAL A 365 -2.45 -3.13 15.29
CA VAL A 365 -1.49 -3.70 16.24
C VAL A 365 -1.75 -5.20 16.44
N LEU A 366 -3.00 -5.60 16.69
CA LEU A 366 -3.37 -7.00 16.90
C LEU A 366 -3.11 -7.85 15.64
N VAL A 367 -3.32 -7.30 14.46
CA VAL A 367 -3.01 -7.92 13.17
C VAL A 367 -1.55 -8.37 13.09
N GLN A 368 -0.59 -7.63 13.65
CA GLN A 368 0.82 -8.04 13.66
C GLN A 368 1.01 -9.34 14.44
N PHE A 369 0.32 -9.50 15.57
CA PHE A 369 0.39 -10.74 16.37
C PHE A 369 -0.25 -11.92 15.64
N PHE A 370 -1.39 -11.69 14.96
CA PHE A 370 -2.01 -12.72 14.12
C PHE A 370 -1.12 -13.07 12.93
N MET A 371 -0.48 -12.09 12.30
CA MET A 371 0.46 -12.32 11.20
C MET A 371 1.65 -13.18 11.66
N LEU A 372 2.25 -12.87 12.82
CA LEU A 372 3.32 -13.68 13.40
C LEU A 372 2.86 -15.12 13.66
N THR A 373 1.71 -15.27 14.31
CA THR A 373 1.20 -16.59 14.72
C THR A 373 0.80 -17.44 13.52
N ILE A 374 -0.03 -16.89 12.64
CA ILE A 374 -0.53 -17.58 11.44
C ILE A 374 0.64 -17.82 10.47
N GLY A 375 1.54 -16.84 10.31
CA GLY A 375 2.74 -16.97 9.48
C GLY A 375 3.64 -18.11 9.96
N MET A 376 4.03 -18.11 11.24
CA MET A 376 4.91 -19.15 11.80
C MET A 376 4.29 -20.55 11.71
N LEU A 377 3.01 -20.69 12.05
CA LEU A 377 2.32 -21.98 12.06
C LEU A 377 1.96 -22.44 10.64
N GLY A 378 1.58 -21.52 9.77
CA GLY A 378 1.05 -21.78 8.44
C GLY A 378 2.07 -21.82 7.30
N CYS A 379 3.32 -21.41 7.50
CA CYS A 379 4.32 -21.29 6.41
C CYS A 379 4.44 -22.54 5.53
N ARG A 380 4.37 -23.74 6.13
CA ARG A 380 4.43 -25.01 5.36
C ARG A 380 3.18 -25.22 4.49
N GLY A 381 2.02 -24.80 4.97
CA GLY A 381 0.77 -24.85 4.21
C GLY A 381 0.76 -23.81 3.09
N PHE A 382 1.13 -22.59 3.41
CA PHE A 382 1.20 -21.49 2.44
C PHE A 382 2.22 -21.75 1.32
N ALA A 383 3.33 -22.44 1.62
CA ALA A 383 4.28 -22.93 0.62
C ALA A 383 3.64 -23.83 -0.45
N GLN A 384 2.55 -24.52 -0.14
CA GLN A 384 1.82 -25.31 -1.12
C GLN A 384 0.88 -24.46 -1.98
N ILE A 385 0.36 -23.36 -1.42
CA ILE A 385 -0.55 -22.44 -2.11
C ILE A 385 0.20 -21.69 -3.21
N SER A 386 1.48 -21.38 -3.03
CA SER A 386 2.30 -20.73 -4.08
C SER A 386 2.39 -21.53 -5.39
N ARG A 387 1.94 -22.78 -5.38
CA ARG A 387 1.87 -23.69 -6.54
C ARG A 387 0.56 -23.61 -7.32
N LEU A 388 -0.43 -22.86 -6.85
CA LEU A 388 -1.72 -22.74 -7.54
C LEU A 388 -1.50 -22.25 -8.97
N SER A 389 -2.08 -23.01 -9.91
CA SER A 389 -2.02 -22.71 -11.33
C SER A 389 -2.79 -21.41 -11.65
N ASP A 390 -2.26 -20.65 -12.59
CA ASP A 390 -2.95 -19.46 -13.14
C ASP A 390 -4.31 -19.82 -13.74
N ALA A 391 -4.49 -21.07 -14.19
CA ALA A 391 -5.77 -21.59 -14.66
C ALA A 391 -6.89 -21.59 -13.59
N ILE A 392 -6.53 -21.66 -12.31
CA ILE A 392 -7.49 -21.54 -11.18
C ILE A 392 -7.62 -20.08 -10.74
N LEU A 393 -6.51 -19.35 -10.70
CA LEU A 393 -6.49 -17.97 -10.23
C LEU A 393 -7.30 -17.04 -11.15
N ILE A 394 -7.13 -17.16 -12.45
CA ILE A 394 -7.81 -16.31 -13.45
C ILE A 394 -9.33 -16.33 -13.26
N PRO A 395 -10.04 -17.47 -13.31
CA PRO A 395 -11.49 -17.48 -13.15
C PRO A 395 -11.92 -17.04 -11.73
N CYS A 396 -11.21 -17.42 -10.68
CA CYS A 396 -11.56 -17.00 -9.32
C CYS A 396 -11.50 -15.48 -9.16
N VAL A 397 -10.41 -14.84 -9.60
CA VAL A 397 -10.26 -13.39 -9.52
C VAL A 397 -11.27 -12.69 -10.42
N THR A 398 -11.53 -13.22 -11.63
CA THR A 398 -12.53 -12.69 -12.54
C THR A 398 -13.91 -12.64 -11.88
N VAL A 399 -14.38 -13.76 -11.32
CA VAL A 399 -15.69 -13.82 -10.65
C VAL A 399 -15.76 -12.81 -9.50
N LEU A 400 -14.69 -12.70 -8.68
CA LEU A 400 -14.63 -11.72 -7.60
C LEU A 400 -14.68 -10.27 -8.10
N CYS A 401 -14.05 -9.94 -9.23
CA CYS A 401 -14.12 -8.62 -9.83
C CYS A 401 -15.53 -8.28 -10.28
N PHE A 402 -16.22 -9.20 -10.99
CA PHE A 402 -17.59 -8.99 -11.47
C PHE A 402 -18.57 -8.86 -10.30
N VAL A 403 -18.57 -9.82 -9.40
CA VAL A 403 -19.46 -9.82 -8.22
C VAL A 403 -19.18 -8.60 -7.34
N GLY A 404 -17.91 -8.29 -7.12
CA GLY A 404 -17.50 -7.15 -6.31
C GLY A 404 -17.94 -5.82 -6.88
N SER A 405 -17.72 -5.58 -8.19
CA SER A 405 -18.15 -4.33 -8.82
C SER A 405 -19.67 -4.19 -8.86
N TYR A 406 -20.39 -5.27 -9.12
CA TYR A 406 -21.86 -5.25 -9.11
C TYR A 406 -22.43 -4.99 -7.70
N ALA A 407 -21.79 -5.51 -6.65
CA ALA A 407 -22.28 -5.42 -5.28
C ALA A 407 -22.28 -3.99 -4.72
N ILE A 408 -21.49 -3.06 -5.29
CA ILE A 408 -21.34 -1.68 -4.78
C ILE A 408 -22.67 -0.94 -4.87
N HIS A 409 -23.26 -0.82 -6.07
CA HIS A 409 -24.53 -0.13 -6.26
C HIS A 409 -25.62 -1.03 -6.88
N LYS A 410 -25.36 -2.33 -7.00
CA LYS A 410 -26.23 -3.31 -7.67
C LYS A 410 -26.57 -2.90 -9.11
N ASN A 411 -25.61 -2.28 -9.81
CA ASN A 411 -25.77 -1.73 -11.14
C ASN A 411 -24.73 -2.33 -12.10
N LEU A 412 -25.17 -2.71 -13.29
CA LEU A 412 -24.28 -3.21 -14.34
C LEU A 412 -23.33 -2.13 -14.88
N SER A 413 -23.67 -0.84 -14.76
CA SER A 413 -22.77 0.26 -15.14
C SER A 413 -21.44 0.21 -14.38
N ASP A 414 -21.46 -0.19 -13.11
CA ASP A 414 -20.25 -0.35 -12.29
C ASP A 414 -19.34 -1.46 -12.83
N VAL A 415 -19.93 -2.55 -13.34
CA VAL A 415 -19.18 -3.63 -13.99
C VAL A 415 -18.56 -3.15 -15.29
N VAL A 416 -19.29 -2.34 -16.08
CA VAL A 416 -18.75 -1.74 -17.31
C VAL A 416 -17.59 -0.81 -17.00
N VAL A 417 -17.72 0.05 -16.00
CA VAL A 417 -16.61 0.92 -15.52
C VAL A 417 -15.41 0.06 -15.12
N MET A 418 -15.61 -0.97 -14.32
CA MET A 418 -14.55 -1.89 -13.91
C MET A 418 -13.84 -2.53 -15.12
N LEU A 419 -14.59 -2.99 -16.13
CA LEU A 419 -14.01 -3.59 -17.34
C LEU A 419 -13.21 -2.56 -18.16
N ILE A 420 -13.74 -1.35 -18.35
CA ILE A 420 -13.02 -0.26 -19.04
C ILE A 420 -11.70 0.03 -18.36
N PHE A 421 -11.72 0.18 -17.02
CA PHE A 421 -10.50 0.41 -16.24
C PHE A 421 -9.59 -0.83 -16.18
N GLY A 422 -10.14 -2.03 -16.32
CA GLY A 422 -9.37 -3.27 -16.46
C GLY A 422 -8.56 -3.28 -17.76
N VAL A 423 -9.20 -2.97 -18.89
CA VAL A 423 -8.52 -2.84 -20.18
C VAL A 423 -7.53 -1.68 -20.15
N LEU A 424 -7.91 -0.53 -19.59
CA LEU A 424 -7.02 0.61 -19.43
C LEU A 424 -5.76 0.24 -18.62
N GLY A 425 -5.94 -0.41 -17.47
CA GLY A 425 -4.83 -0.85 -16.62
C GLY A 425 -3.91 -1.86 -17.30
N TYR A 426 -4.48 -2.78 -18.08
CA TYR A 426 -3.73 -3.73 -18.91
C TYR A 426 -2.87 -3.00 -19.96
N LEU A 427 -3.45 -2.07 -20.72
CA LEU A 427 -2.74 -1.26 -21.70
C LEU A 427 -1.67 -0.40 -21.04
N MET A 428 -1.99 0.24 -19.91
CA MET A 428 -1.03 1.05 -19.15
C MET A 428 0.20 0.25 -18.78
N ARG A 429 0.04 -0.99 -18.30
CA ARG A 429 1.18 -1.84 -17.97
C ARG A 429 2.00 -2.24 -19.19
N LYS A 430 1.37 -2.48 -20.33
CA LYS A 430 2.08 -2.74 -21.61
C LYS A 430 2.94 -1.56 -22.07
N PHE A 431 2.47 -0.34 -21.79
CA PHE A 431 3.20 0.88 -22.16
C PHE A 431 4.08 1.43 -21.02
N ASP A 432 4.28 0.67 -19.94
CA ASP A 432 5.01 1.10 -18.73
C ASP A 432 4.44 2.38 -18.09
N LEU A 433 3.12 2.58 -18.17
CA LEU A 433 2.40 3.64 -17.49
C LEU A 433 2.00 3.18 -16.09
N ASN A 434 1.99 4.12 -15.12
CA ASN A 434 1.73 3.79 -13.73
C ASN A 434 0.24 3.87 -13.38
N THR A 435 -0.38 2.72 -13.09
CA THR A 435 -1.81 2.65 -12.69
C THR A 435 -2.09 3.33 -11.35
N ALA A 436 -1.14 3.31 -10.40
CA ALA A 436 -1.30 3.98 -9.11
C ALA A 436 -1.38 5.51 -9.28
N ALA A 437 -0.68 6.06 -10.26
CA ALA A 437 -0.74 7.48 -10.60
C ALA A 437 -2.16 7.92 -11.04
N VAL A 438 -2.86 7.11 -11.82
CA VAL A 438 -4.25 7.36 -12.22
C VAL A 438 -5.16 7.38 -11.00
N VAL A 439 -4.99 6.42 -10.10
CA VAL A 439 -5.80 6.32 -8.87
C VAL A 439 -5.59 7.53 -7.97
N LEU A 440 -4.33 7.91 -7.76
CA LEU A 440 -4.01 9.10 -6.97
C LEU A 440 -4.65 10.35 -7.55
N ALA A 441 -4.59 10.51 -8.86
CA ALA A 441 -5.19 11.64 -9.55
C ALA A 441 -6.73 11.63 -9.48
N LEU A 442 -7.36 10.45 -9.56
CA LEU A 442 -8.80 10.29 -9.36
C LEU A 442 -9.27 10.76 -7.98
N ILE A 443 -8.46 10.51 -6.94
CA ILE A 443 -8.82 10.85 -5.57
C ILE A 443 -8.42 12.30 -5.23
N LEU A 444 -7.22 12.72 -5.63
CA LEU A 444 -6.68 14.04 -5.28
C LEU A 444 -7.19 15.15 -6.21
N GLY A 445 -7.62 14.83 -7.42
CA GLY A 445 -8.17 15.78 -8.38
C GLY A 445 -9.34 16.60 -7.80
N PRO A 446 -10.41 15.96 -7.33
CA PRO A 446 -11.54 16.64 -6.69
C PRO A 446 -11.16 17.45 -5.45
N ILE A 447 -10.19 16.98 -4.65
CA ILE A 447 -9.68 17.69 -3.46
C ILE A 447 -8.98 18.97 -3.88
N SER A 448 -8.08 18.87 -4.88
CA SER A 448 -7.35 20.04 -5.42
C SER A 448 -8.30 21.05 -6.04
N GLU A 449 -9.24 20.59 -6.85
CA GLU A 449 -10.22 21.46 -7.50
C GLU A 449 -11.09 22.21 -6.47
N LYS A 450 -11.67 21.49 -5.48
CA LYS A 450 -12.44 22.11 -4.40
C LYS A 450 -11.60 23.10 -3.61
N GLY A 451 -10.32 22.80 -3.36
CA GLY A 451 -9.38 23.68 -2.70
C GLY A 451 -9.14 24.96 -3.48
N LEU A 452 -8.81 24.86 -4.78
CA LEU A 452 -8.58 26.00 -5.65
C LEU A 452 -9.81 26.92 -5.76
N ARG A 453 -10.93 26.32 -6.14
CA ARG A 453 -12.18 27.08 -6.34
C ARG A 453 -12.71 27.67 -5.03
N GLY A 454 -12.54 26.94 -3.92
CA GLY A 454 -12.89 27.45 -2.60
C GLY A 454 -12.03 28.66 -2.18
N ALA A 455 -10.72 28.61 -2.42
CA ALA A 455 -9.83 29.72 -2.13
C ALA A 455 -10.16 30.95 -2.99
N LEU A 456 -10.34 30.78 -4.31
CA LEU A 456 -10.69 31.85 -5.23
C LEU A 456 -12.07 32.48 -4.89
N ARG A 457 -13.05 31.67 -4.49
CA ARG A 457 -14.37 32.16 -4.11
C ARG A 457 -14.31 33.05 -2.87
N VAL A 458 -13.51 32.68 -1.88
CA VAL A 458 -13.34 33.45 -0.63
C VAL A 458 -12.56 34.73 -0.88
N SER A 459 -11.57 34.71 -1.79
CA SER A 459 -10.74 35.88 -2.11
C SER A 459 -11.34 36.81 -3.18
N GLY A 460 -12.56 36.53 -3.68
CA GLY A 460 -13.15 37.32 -4.77
C GLY A 460 -12.43 37.17 -6.12
N GLY A 461 -11.70 36.10 -6.33
CA GLY A 461 -10.96 35.79 -7.55
C GLY A 461 -9.45 36.18 -7.51
N ASP A 462 -8.96 36.67 -6.37
CA ASP A 462 -7.54 36.97 -6.20
C ASP A 462 -6.70 35.69 -6.08
N LEU A 463 -5.80 35.45 -7.04
CA LEU A 463 -4.84 34.37 -7.04
C LEU A 463 -3.76 34.51 -5.96
N GLY A 464 -3.53 35.72 -5.43
CA GLY A 464 -2.56 35.96 -4.34
C GLY A 464 -2.90 35.17 -3.07
N CYS A 465 -4.18 34.81 -2.86
CA CYS A 465 -4.61 34.01 -1.72
C CYS A 465 -3.93 32.64 -1.64
N LEU A 466 -3.52 32.08 -2.78
CA LEU A 466 -2.84 30.78 -2.83
C LEU A 466 -1.43 30.82 -2.23
N PHE A 467 -0.82 31.98 -2.14
CA PHE A 467 0.55 32.22 -1.66
C PHE A 467 0.61 32.97 -0.32
N ALA A 468 -0.55 33.27 0.28
CA ALA A 468 -0.64 34.11 1.47
C ALA A 468 -0.15 33.41 2.76
N SER A 469 -0.19 32.09 2.82
CA SER A 469 0.10 31.31 4.02
C SER A 469 1.53 30.74 3.99
N PRO A 470 2.27 30.74 5.14
CA PRO A 470 3.55 30.03 5.25
C PRO A 470 3.43 28.53 4.95
N VAL A 471 2.30 27.91 5.29
CA VAL A 471 2.04 26.48 5.01
C VAL A 471 1.94 26.24 3.51
N SER A 472 1.31 27.14 2.75
CA SER A 472 1.27 27.06 1.29
C SER A 472 2.68 27.03 0.69
N TRP A 473 3.59 27.89 1.17
CA TRP A 473 4.98 27.91 0.71
C TRP A 473 5.72 26.60 1.04
N VAL A 474 5.51 26.04 2.22
CA VAL A 474 6.09 24.72 2.58
C VAL A 474 5.58 23.65 1.62
N LEU A 475 4.28 23.60 1.32
CA LEU A 475 3.70 22.63 0.40
C LEU A 475 4.19 22.86 -1.04
N ILE A 476 4.39 24.09 -1.48
CA ILE A 476 4.98 24.40 -2.79
C ILE A 476 6.40 23.86 -2.87
N VAL A 477 7.24 24.12 -1.86
CA VAL A 477 8.63 23.62 -1.82
C VAL A 477 8.64 22.09 -1.83
N LEU A 478 7.78 21.45 -1.03
CA LEU A 478 7.63 19.99 -1.02
C LEU A 478 7.16 19.47 -2.39
N SER A 479 6.26 20.16 -3.08
CA SER A 479 5.81 19.82 -4.42
C SER A 479 6.95 19.86 -5.44
N VAL A 480 7.79 20.89 -5.38
CA VAL A 480 8.97 21.00 -6.24
C VAL A 480 9.96 19.87 -5.95
N ILE A 481 10.24 19.60 -4.67
CA ILE A 481 11.09 18.46 -4.26
C ILE A 481 10.49 17.14 -4.74
N GLY A 482 9.16 16.97 -4.66
CA GLY A 482 8.43 15.79 -5.13
C GLY A 482 8.66 15.53 -6.62
N ILE A 483 8.61 16.55 -7.48
CA ILE A 483 8.87 16.41 -8.92
C ILE A 483 10.30 15.92 -9.19
N PHE A 484 11.27 16.43 -8.43
CA PHE A 484 12.68 16.07 -8.61
C PHE A 484 13.12 14.85 -7.82
N SER A 485 12.24 14.29 -6.96
CA SER A 485 12.56 13.14 -6.11
C SER A 485 13.06 11.91 -6.87
N PRO A 486 12.56 11.54 -8.08
CA PRO A 486 13.10 10.42 -8.83
C PRO A 486 14.56 10.63 -9.26
N ILE A 487 14.90 11.85 -9.65
CA ILE A 487 16.27 12.21 -10.07
C ILE A 487 17.20 12.15 -8.86
N LEU A 488 16.74 12.63 -7.71
CA LEU A 488 17.48 12.59 -6.45
C LEU A 488 17.67 11.15 -5.98
N MET A 489 16.61 10.32 -6.03
CA MET A 489 16.66 8.92 -5.65
C MET A 489 17.59 8.11 -6.58
N ALA A 490 17.49 8.27 -7.89
CA ALA A 490 18.37 7.60 -8.84
C ALA A 490 19.86 7.96 -8.65
N LYS A 491 20.16 9.23 -8.31
CA LYS A 491 21.52 9.64 -7.95
C LYS A 491 21.97 9.05 -6.61
N PHE A 492 21.06 8.94 -5.65
CA PHE A 492 21.35 8.36 -4.34
C PHE A 492 21.57 6.85 -4.46
N GLU A 493 20.76 6.16 -5.26
CA GLU A 493 20.87 4.74 -5.57
C GLU A 493 22.19 4.41 -6.25
N LYS A 494 22.57 5.15 -7.30
CA LYS A 494 23.90 5.03 -7.94
C LYS A 494 25.05 5.24 -6.95
N LYS A 495 24.91 6.14 -5.99
CA LYS A 495 25.94 6.41 -4.98
C LYS A 495 26.00 5.32 -3.91
N VAL A 496 24.88 4.67 -3.59
CA VAL A 496 24.76 3.62 -2.56
C VAL A 496 25.11 2.25 -3.14
N THR A 497 24.78 1.98 -4.42
CA THR A 497 25.05 0.71 -5.09
C THR A 497 26.45 0.64 -5.72
N GLY A 498 27.27 1.68 -5.62
CA GLY A 498 28.62 1.69 -6.18
C GLY A 498 28.67 1.60 -7.72
N GLY A 499 27.56 1.85 -8.40
CA GLY A 499 27.48 1.84 -9.86
C GLY A 499 27.12 0.49 -10.50
N GLU A 500 26.91 -0.56 -9.73
CA GLU A 500 26.34 -1.81 -10.23
C GLU A 500 24.82 -1.63 -10.42
N VAL A 501 24.43 -1.34 -11.64
CA VAL A 501 23.04 -1.45 -12.10
C VAL A 501 22.79 -2.95 -12.29
N LEU A 502 21.95 -3.51 -11.44
CA LEU A 502 21.34 -4.81 -11.74
C LEU A 502 20.41 -4.55 -12.94
N GLU A 503 20.89 -4.82 -14.15
CA GLU A 503 20.04 -4.90 -15.33
C GLU A 503 19.03 -6.03 -15.09
N GLU A 504 17.73 -5.66 -15.07
CA GLU A 504 16.60 -6.60 -15.10
C GLU A 504 16.38 -7.15 -16.52
#